data_1ab6382254101839f289e7cbe76c2188
#
_entry.id   1ab6382254101839f289e7cbe76c2188
#
_cell.length_a   1.000
_cell.length_b   1.000
_cell.length_c   1.000
_cell.angle_alpha   90.00
_cell.angle_beta   90.00
_cell.angle_gamma   90.00
#
_symmetry.space_group_name_H-M   'P 1'
#
loop_
_entity.id
_entity.type
_entity.pdbx_description
1 polymer ?
#
loop_
_entity_poly.entity_id
_entity_poly.type
_entity_poly.pdbx_seq_one_letter_code
_entity_poly.pdbx_strand_id
1 'polypeptide(L)'
;MSNLSPPLQQRRDALAQRLATHGQQHILRFADALDDREFQKLAEDIEEIDFEQLSQIVALSLAPASTSAPAQPVPLPSASMFKSRDLAPDTRSQLFTSGLHHIAASRVALIILAGGQGTRLGTDDPKGCYDIGLPSHSSLFHLQVARTLKLSALAGGGCIPVYIMTSPMTHAPTLKFFEDNAYFGCDR
;
A
#
# COMPACT_ATOMS: atom_id res chain seq x y z
N MET A 1 -18.12 25.87 22.51
CA MET A 1 -19.42 25.19 22.44
C MET A 1 -19.34 24.24 21.30
N SER A 2 -19.72 22.96 21.50
CA SER A 2 -19.65 21.97 20.44
C SER A 2 -20.62 22.30 19.30
N ASN A 3 -20.13 22.22 18.05
CA ASN A 3 -20.94 22.47 16.84
C ASN A 3 -21.79 21.24 16.44
N LEU A 4 -21.73 20.15 17.23
CA LEU A 4 -22.39 18.90 16.91
C LEU A 4 -23.88 18.94 17.24
N SER A 5 -24.69 18.29 16.41
CA SER A 5 -26.11 18.07 16.66
C SER A 5 -26.32 17.21 17.91
N PRO A 6 -27.49 17.32 18.59
CA PRO A 6 -27.74 16.60 19.85
C PRO A 6 -27.50 15.09 19.80
N PRO A 7 -27.88 14.35 18.74
CA PRO A 7 -27.58 12.92 18.65
C PRO A 7 -26.07 12.61 18.62
N LEU A 8 -25.30 13.43 17.93
CA LEU A 8 -23.84 13.27 17.83
C LEU A 8 -23.14 13.68 19.12
N GLN A 9 -23.68 14.62 19.88
CA GLN A 9 -23.19 14.92 21.22
C GLN A 9 -23.33 13.71 22.15
N GLN A 10 -24.47 13.02 22.13
CA GLN A 10 -24.67 11.79 22.92
C GLN A 10 -23.68 10.69 22.50
N ARG A 11 -23.47 10.52 21.18
CA ARG A 11 -22.48 9.57 20.65
C ARG A 11 -21.06 9.92 21.09
N ARG A 12 -20.70 11.20 21.06
CA ARG A 12 -19.43 11.72 21.56
C ARG A 12 -19.19 11.37 23.03
N ASP A 13 -20.21 11.58 23.87
CA ASP A 13 -20.11 11.30 25.29
C ASP A 13 -19.95 9.79 25.58
N ALA A 14 -20.66 8.95 24.84
CA ALA A 14 -20.50 7.49 24.90
C ALA A 14 -19.08 7.05 24.47
N LEU A 15 -18.57 7.63 23.38
CA LEU A 15 -17.20 7.37 22.93
C LEU A 15 -16.16 7.89 23.94
N ALA A 16 -16.38 9.04 24.55
CA ALA A 16 -15.49 9.57 25.58
C ALA A 16 -15.38 8.62 26.77
N GLN A 17 -16.50 8.01 27.22
CA GLN A 17 -16.49 6.99 28.28
C GLN A 17 -15.72 5.74 27.85
N ARG A 18 -16.01 5.21 26.64
CA ARG A 18 -15.29 4.05 26.08
C ARG A 18 -13.79 4.31 25.97
N LEU A 19 -13.39 5.45 25.44
CA LEU A 19 -11.98 5.82 25.29
C LEU A 19 -11.28 6.01 26.67
N ALA A 20 -12.02 6.49 27.67
CA ALA A 20 -11.49 6.67 29.02
C ALA A 20 -11.06 5.33 29.67
N THR A 21 -11.80 4.25 29.42
CA THR A 21 -11.47 2.90 29.95
C THR A 21 -10.15 2.36 29.38
N HIS A 22 -9.74 2.89 28.21
CA HIS A 22 -8.52 2.47 27.53
C HIS A 22 -7.42 3.55 27.52
N GLY A 23 -7.59 4.68 28.25
CA GLY A 23 -6.62 5.76 28.31
C GLY A 23 -6.45 6.53 26.99
N GLN A 24 -7.46 6.50 26.10
CA GLN A 24 -7.40 7.05 24.75
C GLN A 24 -8.25 8.33 24.56
N GLN A 25 -8.54 9.07 25.64
CA GLN A 25 -9.37 10.27 25.60
C GLN A 25 -8.85 11.36 24.65
N HIS A 26 -7.54 11.35 24.41
CA HIS A 26 -6.87 12.32 23.53
C HIS A 26 -7.37 12.31 22.09
N ILE A 27 -7.98 11.22 21.63
CA ILE A 27 -8.54 11.07 20.27
C ILE A 27 -9.66 12.11 20.03
N LEU A 28 -10.45 12.41 21.05
CA LEU A 28 -11.53 13.39 20.96
C LEU A 28 -11.10 14.85 21.25
N ARG A 29 -9.80 15.12 21.39
CA ARG A 29 -9.27 16.44 21.79
C ARG A 29 -9.76 17.57 20.89
N PHE A 30 -9.96 17.31 19.61
CA PHE A 30 -10.37 18.31 18.62
C PHE A 30 -11.81 18.09 18.10
N ALA A 31 -12.58 17.20 18.72
CA ALA A 31 -13.93 16.86 18.30
C ALA A 31 -14.88 18.08 18.26
N ASP A 32 -14.66 19.08 19.12
CA ASP A 32 -15.49 20.28 19.17
C ASP A 32 -15.29 21.23 17.96
N ALA A 33 -14.21 21.04 17.19
CA ALA A 33 -13.91 21.81 15.99
C ALA A 33 -14.47 21.18 14.71
N LEU A 34 -14.97 19.94 14.79
CA LEU A 34 -15.49 19.18 13.66
C LEU A 34 -16.96 19.53 13.40
N ASP A 35 -17.35 19.44 12.12
CA ASP A 35 -18.76 19.44 11.76
C ASP A 35 -19.39 18.03 11.97
N ASP A 36 -20.72 17.93 11.80
CA ASP A 36 -21.48 16.68 12.01
C ASP A 36 -20.96 15.53 11.13
N ARG A 37 -20.59 15.79 9.87
CA ARG A 37 -20.12 14.80 8.94
C ARG A 37 -18.70 14.32 9.28
N GLU A 38 -17.83 15.23 9.61
CA GLU A 38 -16.45 14.95 10.03
C GLU A 38 -16.43 14.15 11.33
N PHE A 39 -17.26 14.56 12.29
CA PHE A 39 -17.37 13.84 13.56
C PHE A 39 -17.99 12.45 13.38
N GLN A 40 -19.01 12.30 12.53
CA GLN A 40 -19.62 11.01 12.26
C GLN A 40 -18.56 10.02 11.73
N LYS A 41 -17.73 10.47 10.77
CA LYS A 41 -16.64 9.65 10.24
C LYS A 41 -15.62 9.26 11.32
N LEU A 42 -15.19 10.21 12.14
CA LEU A 42 -14.30 9.94 13.26
C LEU A 42 -14.90 8.92 14.24
N ALA A 43 -16.20 9.06 14.54
CA ALA A 43 -16.89 8.14 15.43
C ALA A 43 -16.95 6.72 14.88
N GLU A 44 -17.24 6.56 13.59
CA GLU A 44 -17.20 5.26 12.89
C GLU A 44 -15.81 4.64 12.95
N ASP A 45 -14.76 5.40 12.64
CA ASP A 45 -13.37 4.94 12.70
C ASP A 45 -12.97 4.48 14.13
N ILE A 46 -13.45 5.18 15.18
CA ILE A 46 -13.18 4.79 16.57
C ILE A 46 -13.94 3.51 16.95
N GLU A 47 -15.17 3.35 16.49
CA GLU A 47 -16.03 2.20 16.80
C GLU A 47 -15.49 0.90 16.20
N GLU A 48 -14.78 0.96 15.06
CA GLU A 48 -14.14 -0.18 14.42
C GLU A 48 -12.90 -0.70 15.19
N ILE A 49 -12.32 0.13 16.09
CA ILE A 49 -11.12 -0.26 16.84
C ILE A 49 -11.49 -1.17 18.02
N ASP A 50 -10.95 -2.38 18.04
CA ASP A 50 -10.91 -3.24 19.23
C ASP A 50 -9.77 -2.81 20.14
N PHE A 51 -10.06 -1.94 21.11
CA PHE A 51 -9.07 -1.42 22.04
C PHE A 51 -8.51 -2.49 23.00
N GLU A 52 -9.25 -3.56 23.26
CA GLU A 52 -8.78 -4.65 24.09
C GLU A 52 -7.72 -5.48 23.37
N GLN A 53 -8.01 -5.86 22.12
CA GLN A 53 -7.03 -6.51 21.25
C GLN A 53 -5.80 -5.62 21.02
N LEU A 54 -6.00 -4.33 20.78
CA LEU A 54 -4.91 -3.36 20.61
C LEU A 54 -4.00 -3.33 21.85
N SER A 55 -4.59 -3.29 23.06
CA SER A 55 -3.84 -3.30 24.31
C SER A 55 -3.02 -4.58 24.49
N GLN A 56 -3.56 -5.73 24.09
CA GLN A 56 -2.83 -7.02 24.11
C GLN A 56 -1.65 -7.01 23.12
N ILE A 57 -1.86 -6.51 21.90
CA ILE A 57 -0.81 -6.39 20.87
C ILE A 57 0.31 -5.47 21.39
N VAL A 58 -0.03 -4.33 21.97
CA VAL A 58 0.94 -3.39 22.54
C VAL A 58 1.74 -4.05 23.68
N ALA A 59 1.05 -4.73 24.61
CA ALA A 59 1.71 -5.44 25.70
C ALA A 59 2.69 -6.50 25.20
N LEU A 60 2.28 -7.28 24.17
CA LEU A 60 3.15 -8.29 23.55
C LEU A 60 4.35 -7.67 22.83
N SER A 61 4.14 -6.54 22.15
CA SER A 61 5.19 -5.85 21.37
C SER A 61 6.23 -5.17 22.26
N LEU A 62 5.81 -4.70 23.44
CA LEU A 62 6.68 -4.04 24.41
C LEU A 62 7.25 -5.02 25.47
N ALA A 63 6.74 -6.26 25.49
CA ALA A 63 7.31 -7.27 26.39
C ALA A 63 8.80 -7.45 26.08
N PRO A 64 9.65 -7.55 27.13
CA PRO A 64 11.05 -7.87 26.90
C PRO A 64 11.13 -9.15 26.05
N ALA A 65 11.92 -9.10 24.98
CA ALA A 65 12.16 -10.30 24.17
C ALA A 65 12.48 -11.45 25.13
N SER A 66 11.70 -12.53 25.07
CA SER A 66 11.97 -13.72 25.89
C SER A 66 13.46 -14.05 25.74
N THR A 67 14.12 -14.36 26.84
CA THR A 67 15.58 -14.60 26.98
C THR A 67 16.09 -15.80 26.16
N SER A 68 15.36 -16.27 25.17
CA SER A 68 15.94 -17.11 24.13
C SER A 68 17.02 -16.27 23.44
N ALA A 69 18.26 -16.71 23.58
CA ALA A 69 19.41 -16.07 22.91
C ALA A 69 19.01 -15.66 21.49
N PRO A 70 19.32 -14.42 21.06
CA PRO A 70 18.94 -13.99 19.73
C PRO A 70 19.44 -15.03 18.73
N ALA A 71 18.50 -15.59 17.97
CA ALA A 71 18.86 -16.58 16.98
C ALA A 71 19.94 -15.94 16.10
N GLN A 72 21.12 -16.51 16.07
CA GLN A 72 22.17 -16.01 15.20
C GLN A 72 21.68 -16.14 13.76
N PRO A 73 21.69 -15.03 12.99
CA PRO A 73 21.30 -15.11 11.59
C PRO A 73 22.26 -16.05 10.86
N VAL A 74 21.71 -17.14 10.33
CA VAL A 74 22.46 -18.07 9.50
C VAL A 74 22.17 -17.77 8.03
N PRO A 75 23.15 -17.87 7.13
CA PRO A 75 22.93 -17.73 5.70
C PRO A 75 21.91 -18.77 5.21
N LEU A 76 21.10 -18.38 4.23
CA LEU A 76 20.21 -19.34 3.57
C LEU A 76 21.01 -20.52 3.00
N PRO A 77 20.52 -21.76 3.11
CA PRO A 77 21.15 -22.91 2.46
C PRO A 77 21.34 -22.66 0.97
N SER A 78 22.49 -23.04 0.43
CA SER A 78 22.80 -22.83 -1.00
C SER A 78 21.76 -23.43 -1.93
N ALA A 79 21.13 -24.55 -1.52
CA ALA A 79 20.04 -25.18 -2.28
C ALA A 79 18.76 -24.32 -2.35
N SER A 80 18.60 -23.34 -1.47
CA SER A 80 17.46 -22.40 -1.46
C SER A 80 17.76 -21.08 -2.15
N MET A 81 18.95 -20.93 -2.74
CA MET A 81 19.38 -19.68 -3.39
C MET A 81 19.68 -19.93 -4.86
N PHE A 82 19.07 -19.10 -5.71
CA PHE A 82 19.37 -19.05 -7.13
C PHE A 82 19.96 -17.70 -7.49
N LYS A 83 21.20 -17.69 -7.96
CA LYS A 83 21.83 -16.47 -8.51
C LYS A 83 21.75 -16.56 -10.02
N SER A 84 21.03 -15.65 -10.66
CA SER A 84 20.81 -15.66 -12.12
C SER A 84 22.12 -15.67 -12.93
N ARG A 85 23.19 -15.04 -12.40
CA ARG A 85 24.52 -15.01 -13.04
C ARG A 85 25.24 -16.38 -13.03
N ASP A 86 24.90 -17.23 -12.05
CA ASP A 86 25.55 -18.53 -11.84
C ASP A 86 24.77 -19.68 -12.51
N LEU A 87 23.59 -19.37 -13.11
CA LEU A 87 22.82 -20.35 -13.84
C LEU A 87 23.46 -20.71 -15.18
N ALA A 88 23.45 -21.99 -15.52
CA ALA A 88 23.82 -22.44 -16.85
C ALA A 88 22.94 -21.76 -17.92
N PRO A 89 23.48 -21.46 -19.12
CA PRO A 89 22.73 -20.78 -20.19
C PRO A 89 21.41 -21.47 -20.52
N ASP A 90 21.40 -22.77 -20.60
CA ASP A 90 20.19 -23.57 -20.90
C ASP A 90 19.12 -23.44 -19.82
N THR A 91 19.54 -23.52 -18.55
CA THR A 91 18.61 -23.34 -17.42
C THR A 91 18.02 -21.94 -17.42
N ARG A 92 18.83 -20.92 -17.70
CA ARG A 92 18.35 -19.53 -17.82
C ARG A 92 17.35 -19.37 -18.94
N SER A 93 17.62 -19.97 -20.10
CA SER A 93 16.74 -19.96 -21.28
C SER A 93 15.40 -20.66 -20.97
N GLN A 94 15.44 -21.82 -20.30
CA GLN A 94 14.24 -22.55 -19.90
C GLN A 94 13.37 -21.73 -18.92
N LEU A 95 13.98 -21.10 -17.91
CA LEU A 95 13.26 -20.25 -16.95
C LEU A 95 12.64 -19.03 -17.62
N PHE A 96 13.36 -18.40 -18.55
CA PHE A 96 12.85 -17.26 -19.33
C PHE A 96 11.65 -17.67 -20.19
N THR A 97 11.77 -18.77 -20.93
CA THR A 97 10.69 -19.32 -21.76
C THR A 97 9.47 -19.71 -20.91
N SER A 98 9.68 -20.34 -19.76
CA SER A 98 8.61 -20.67 -18.82
C SER A 98 7.89 -19.41 -18.33
N GLY A 99 8.64 -18.35 -17.97
CA GLY A 99 8.06 -17.05 -17.58
C GLY A 99 7.18 -16.44 -18.68
N LEU A 100 7.68 -16.40 -19.92
CA LEU A 100 6.91 -15.91 -21.05
C LEU A 100 5.65 -16.75 -21.32
N HIS A 101 5.72 -18.06 -21.15
CA HIS A 101 4.56 -18.95 -21.28
C HIS A 101 3.47 -18.61 -20.24
N HIS A 102 3.85 -18.34 -18.99
CA HIS A 102 2.90 -17.92 -17.96
C HIS A 102 2.26 -16.56 -18.30
N ILE A 103 3.01 -15.63 -18.86
CA ILE A 103 2.50 -14.33 -19.32
C ILE A 103 1.52 -14.51 -20.48
N ALA A 104 1.90 -15.28 -21.51
CA ALA A 104 1.05 -15.57 -22.66
C ALA A 104 -0.29 -16.20 -22.24
N ALA A 105 -0.28 -17.01 -21.19
CA ALA A 105 -1.47 -17.62 -20.59
C ALA A 105 -2.22 -16.70 -19.60
N SER A 106 -1.87 -15.41 -19.50
CA SER A 106 -2.46 -14.43 -18.58
C SER A 106 -2.50 -14.87 -17.11
N ARG A 107 -1.44 -15.56 -16.66
CA ARG A 107 -1.28 -16.07 -15.29
C ARG A 107 -0.34 -15.22 -14.43
N VAL A 108 -0.04 -14.00 -14.87
CA VAL A 108 0.84 -13.05 -14.19
C VAL A 108 0.10 -11.74 -13.98
N ALA A 109 0.26 -11.14 -12.82
CA ALA A 109 -0.26 -9.81 -12.50
C ALA A 109 0.85 -8.94 -11.90
N LEU A 110 0.77 -7.63 -12.09
CA LEU A 110 1.62 -6.65 -11.40
C LEU A 110 0.82 -5.99 -10.27
N ILE A 111 1.40 -5.97 -9.08
CA ILE A 111 0.86 -5.21 -7.94
C ILE A 111 1.83 -4.09 -7.61
N ILE A 112 1.34 -2.84 -7.60
CA ILE A 112 2.11 -1.65 -7.24
C ILE A 112 1.57 -1.11 -5.91
N LEU A 113 2.42 -1.05 -4.89
CA LEU A 113 2.08 -0.45 -3.60
C LEU A 113 2.34 1.06 -3.68
N ALA A 114 1.28 1.86 -3.84
CA ALA A 114 1.36 3.29 -4.14
C ALA A 114 0.54 4.17 -3.17
N GLY A 115 0.39 3.74 -1.91
CA GLY A 115 -0.34 4.49 -0.87
C GLY A 115 0.39 5.73 -0.33
N GLY A 116 1.66 5.94 -0.68
CA GLY A 116 2.48 7.03 -0.16
C GLY A 116 2.56 8.26 -1.08
N GLN A 117 2.56 9.45 -0.46
CA GLN A 117 2.82 10.72 -1.14
C GLN A 117 4.32 10.91 -1.43
N GLY A 118 4.61 11.79 -2.41
CA GLY A 118 5.96 12.15 -2.84
C GLY A 118 6.65 13.23 -2.01
N THR A 119 6.21 13.50 -0.77
CA THR A 119 6.68 14.63 0.04
C THR A 119 8.20 14.70 0.21
N ARG A 120 8.89 13.55 0.30
CA ARG A 120 10.36 13.49 0.33
C ARG A 120 11.01 13.85 -1.01
N LEU A 121 10.25 13.87 -2.09
CA LEU A 121 10.67 14.24 -3.44
C LEU A 121 10.28 15.69 -3.78
N GLY A 122 9.71 16.42 -2.81
CA GLY A 122 9.30 17.81 -2.97
C GLY A 122 8.00 17.98 -3.77
N THR A 123 7.14 16.96 -3.81
CA THR A 123 5.83 17.02 -4.44
C THR A 123 4.74 16.46 -3.53
N ASP A 124 3.54 17.00 -3.63
CA ASP A 124 2.34 16.48 -2.95
C ASP A 124 1.66 15.36 -3.75
N ASP A 125 2.09 15.14 -4.99
CA ASP A 125 1.56 14.07 -5.83
C ASP A 125 1.98 12.68 -5.34
N PRO A 126 1.22 11.63 -5.72
CA PRO A 126 1.64 10.26 -5.48
C PRO A 126 3.02 9.99 -6.09
N LYS A 127 3.88 9.27 -5.37
CA LYS A 127 5.25 8.94 -5.83
C LYS A 127 5.32 8.34 -7.23
N GLY A 128 4.30 7.57 -7.61
CA GLY A 128 4.21 6.95 -8.93
C GLY A 128 4.12 7.93 -10.08
N CYS A 129 3.63 9.15 -9.83
CA CYS A 129 3.52 10.22 -10.82
C CYS A 129 4.84 10.94 -11.09
N TYR A 130 5.86 10.72 -10.23
CA TYR A 130 7.10 11.49 -10.25
C TYR A 130 7.95 11.14 -11.48
N ASP A 131 8.42 12.19 -12.19
CA ASP A 131 9.45 12.10 -13.23
C ASP A 131 10.83 12.00 -12.58
N ILE A 132 11.51 10.89 -12.79
CA ILE A 132 12.86 10.64 -12.21
C ILE A 132 13.98 11.26 -13.05
N GLY A 133 13.66 12.11 -14.01
CA GLY A 133 14.65 12.85 -14.82
C GLY A 133 15.27 12.04 -15.94
N LEU A 134 14.60 11.00 -16.43
CA LEU A 134 15.05 10.31 -17.65
C LEU A 134 14.80 11.18 -18.90
N PRO A 135 15.57 10.99 -19.99
CA PRO A 135 15.33 11.71 -21.23
C PRO A 135 13.90 11.58 -21.81
N SER A 136 13.21 10.49 -21.43
CA SER A 136 11.81 10.25 -21.81
C SER A 136 10.80 11.02 -20.97
N HIS A 137 11.21 11.66 -19.87
CA HIS A 137 10.34 12.30 -18.88
C HIS A 137 9.21 11.39 -18.36
N SER A 138 9.46 10.07 -18.39
CA SER A 138 8.47 9.09 -17.97
C SER A 138 8.37 9.02 -16.44
N SER A 139 7.14 9.01 -15.94
CA SER A 139 6.88 8.78 -14.51
C SER A 139 7.19 7.33 -14.10
N LEU A 140 7.30 7.08 -12.79
CA LEU A 140 7.48 5.72 -12.28
C LEU A 140 6.33 4.79 -12.70
N PHE A 141 5.08 5.26 -12.67
CA PHE A 141 3.93 4.48 -13.16
C PHE A 141 4.08 4.13 -14.64
N HIS A 142 4.41 5.11 -15.47
CA HIS A 142 4.62 4.86 -16.91
C HIS A 142 5.70 3.79 -17.14
N LEU A 143 6.82 3.88 -16.45
CA LEU A 143 7.91 2.90 -16.59
C LEU A 143 7.49 1.49 -16.19
N GLN A 144 6.69 1.34 -15.12
CA GLN A 144 6.19 0.03 -14.69
C GLN A 144 5.20 -0.56 -15.70
N VAL A 145 4.24 0.26 -16.16
CA VAL A 145 3.27 -0.16 -17.18
C VAL A 145 3.95 -0.51 -18.50
N ALA A 146 4.88 0.32 -18.97
CA ALA A 146 5.64 0.04 -20.20
C ALA A 146 6.40 -1.29 -20.15
N ARG A 147 6.91 -1.68 -18.97
CA ARG A 147 7.53 -3.00 -18.75
C ARG A 147 6.54 -4.14 -18.92
N THR A 148 5.32 -4.03 -18.39
CA THR A 148 4.29 -5.07 -18.55
C THR A 148 3.87 -5.22 -20.00
N LEU A 149 3.64 -4.11 -20.70
CA LEU A 149 3.31 -4.12 -22.13
C LEU A 149 4.43 -4.75 -22.95
N LYS A 150 5.69 -4.42 -22.66
CA LYS A 150 6.83 -5.03 -23.35
C LYS A 150 6.92 -6.53 -23.09
N LEU A 151 6.68 -6.98 -21.87
CA LEU A 151 6.70 -8.40 -21.51
C LEU A 151 5.55 -9.17 -22.20
N SER A 152 4.34 -8.61 -22.24
CA SER A 152 3.22 -9.18 -23.00
C SER A 152 3.54 -9.33 -24.49
N ALA A 153 4.14 -8.30 -25.09
CA ALA A 153 4.59 -8.36 -26.48
C ALA A 153 5.67 -9.43 -26.71
N LEU A 154 6.65 -9.54 -25.82
CA LEU A 154 7.70 -10.59 -25.89
C LEU A 154 7.13 -12.01 -25.72
N ALA A 155 6.07 -12.16 -24.95
CA ALA A 155 5.38 -13.44 -24.76
C ALA A 155 4.50 -13.85 -25.96
N GLY A 156 4.35 -12.96 -26.95
CA GLY A 156 3.46 -13.20 -28.10
C GLY A 156 1.98 -12.96 -27.78
N GLY A 157 1.68 -12.27 -26.67
CA GLY A 157 0.33 -11.97 -26.20
C GLY A 157 0.17 -12.20 -24.70
N GLY A 158 -1.09 -12.24 -24.27
CA GLY A 158 -1.46 -12.33 -22.85
C GLY A 158 -1.58 -10.96 -22.19
N CYS A 159 -2.46 -10.86 -21.20
CA CYS A 159 -2.65 -9.65 -20.41
C CYS A 159 -1.93 -9.81 -19.06
N ILE A 160 -1.21 -8.77 -18.64
CA ILE A 160 -0.67 -8.63 -17.29
C ILE A 160 -1.51 -7.53 -16.61
N PRO A 161 -2.57 -7.87 -15.85
CA PRO A 161 -3.33 -6.86 -15.13
C PRO A 161 -2.46 -6.12 -14.12
N VAL A 162 -2.66 -4.81 -14.04
CA VAL A 162 -1.92 -3.94 -13.11
C VAL A 162 -2.85 -3.51 -11.99
N TYR A 163 -2.57 -3.95 -10.78
CA TYR A 163 -3.28 -3.56 -9.56
C TYR A 163 -2.48 -2.51 -8.81
N ILE A 164 -3.11 -1.39 -8.49
CA ILE A 164 -2.45 -0.29 -7.79
C ILE A 164 -3.12 -0.10 -6.43
N MET A 165 -2.40 -0.42 -5.36
CA MET A 165 -2.84 -0.12 -4.01
C MET A 165 -2.62 1.35 -3.72
N THR A 166 -3.70 2.06 -3.42
CA THR A 166 -3.70 3.48 -3.07
C THR A 166 -4.12 3.68 -1.61
N SER A 167 -4.02 4.89 -1.11
CA SER A 167 -4.60 5.35 0.15
C SER A 167 -5.71 6.37 -0.14
N PRO A 168 -6.54 6.76 0.85
CA PRO A 168 -7.51 7.83 0.67
C PRO A 168 -6.90 9.12 0.11
N MET A 169 -5.66 9.43 0.49
CA MET A 169 -4.94 10.62 0.03
C MET A 169 -4.44 10.51 -1.41
N THR A 170 -4.06 9.31 -1.86
CA THR A 170 -3.42 9.11 -3.17
C THR A 170 -4.37 8.55 -4.23
N HIS A 171 -5.57 8.09 -3.85
CA HIS A 171 -6.50 7.44 -4.78
C HIS A 171 -6.93 8.35 -5.94
N ALA A 172 -7.58 9.46 -5.63
CA ALA A 172 -8.09 10.37 -6.65
C ALA A 172 -6.98 10.96 -7.54
N PRO A 173 -5.85 11.46 -7.00
CA PRO A 173 -4.73 11.90 -7.83
C PRO A 173 -4.14 10.80 -8.72
N THR A 174 -4.02 9.57 -8.21
CA THR A 174 -3.52 8.44 -9.01
C THR A 174 -4.47 8.10 -10.15
N LEU A 175 -5.78 8.00 -9.88
CA LEU A 175 -6.78 7.71 -10.89
C LEU A 175 -6.76 8.77 -12.01
N LYS A 176 -6.79 10.05 -11.62
CA LYS A 176 -6.70 11.16 -12.57
C LYS A 176 -5.43 11.09 -13.43
N PHE A 177 -4.29 10.77 -12.81
CA PHE A 177 -3.03 10.67 -13.53
C PHE A 177 -3.05 9.56 -14.60
N PHE A 178 -3.66 8.41 -14.29
CA PHE A 178 -3.82 7.33 -15.27
C PHE A 178 -4.80 7.73 -16.40
N GLU A 179 -5.90 8.40 -16.07
CA GLU A 179 -6.87 8.90 -17.06
C GLU A 179 -6.22 9.94 -18.01
N ASP A 180 -5.52 10.93 -17.47
CA ASP A 180 -4.82 11.97 -18.23
C ASP A 180 -3.76 11.39 -19.18
N ASN A 181 -3.20 10.22 -18.84
CA ASN A 181 -2.21 9.53 -19.66
C ASN A 181 -2.77 8.33 -20.44
N ALA A 182 -4.10 8.27 -20.64
CA ALA A 182 -4.78 7.20 -21.38
C ALA A 182 -4.33 5.79 -20.92
N TYR A 183 -4.16 5.59 -19.60
CA TYR A 183 -3.71 4.35 -18.97
C TYR A 183 -2.39 3.81 -19.55
N PHE A 184 -1.59 4.67 -20.16
CA PHE A 184 -0.32 4.34 -20.82
C PHE A 184 -0.46 3.26 -21.90
N GLY A 185 -1.63 3.14 -22.53
CA GLY A 185 -1.92 2.15 -23.55
C GLY A 185 -2.38 0.78 -23.02
N CYS A 186 -2.67 0.67 -21.73
CA CYS A 186 -3.38 -0.50 -21.18
C CYS A 186 -4.90 -0.34 -21.39
N ASP A 187 -5.59 -1.46 -21.57
CA ASP A 187 -7.05 -1.51 -21.46
C ASP A 187 -7.46 -1.22 -19.99
N ARG A 188 -8.61 -0.54 -19.83
CA ARG A 188 -9.15 -0.15 -18.53
C ARG A 188 -9.76 -1.34 -17.78
#